data_496987837ce6fedbd4a9a9413f9228e5
#
_entry.id   496987837ce6fedbd4a9a9413f9228e5
#
_cell.length_a   1.000
_cell.length_b   1.000
_cell.length_c   1.000
_cell.angle_alpha   90.00
_cell.angle_beta   90.00
_cell.angle_gamma   90.00
#
_symmetry.space_group_name_H-M   'P 1'
#
loop_
_entity.id
_entity.type
_entity.pdbx_description
1 polymer ?
#
loop_
_entity_poly.entity_id
_entity_poly.type
_entity_poly.pdbx_seq_one_letter_code
_entity_poly.pdbx_strand_id
1 'polypeptide(L)'
;MDIIITAPSLDPEQNVSGVSSVVKFIIDNNKEHYYIHFELGKKDRERGGVFRLFPLLKALRQWRHLLKQTPKALVHYSFPLSAASVIRDSLFMWMVRRQGMKMIVHVHGGLYLTADNIPWLQRCILKKVFSMPVPFVALSNTEVDTIKDKFGAKDVSSLPN
;
A
#
# COMPACT_ATOMS: atom_id res chain seq x y z
N MET A 1 -7.67 11.91 -15.32
CA MET A 1 -7.98 10.53 -14.87
C MET A 1 -8.06 10.54 -13.35
N ASP A 2 -9.03 9.82 -12.78
CA ASP A 2 -9.12 9.73 -11.31
C ASP A 2 -8.14 8.68 -10.79
N ILE A 3 -7.38 9.04 -9.75
CA ILE A 3 -6.42 8.16 -9.09
C ILE A 3 -6.74 8.12 -7.60
N ILE A 4 -7.08 6.95 -7.09
CA ILE A 4 -7.15 6.73 -5.65
C ILE A 4 -5.74 6.42 -5.16
N ILE A 5 -5.22 7.21 -4.24
CA ILE A 5 -3.89 7.01 -3.67
C ILE A 5 -3.98 6.75 -2.17
N THR A 6 -3.35 5.67 -1.69
CA THR A 6 -3.38 5.32 -0.26
C THR A 6 -2.10 5.78 0.43
N ALA A 7 -2.24 6.40 1.59
CA ALA A 7 -1.12 6.76 2.48
C ALA A 7 -1.64 6.98 3.89
N PRO A 8 -0.76 7.03 4.90
CA PRO A 8 -1.10 7.65 6.18
C PRO A 8 -1.49 9.12 6.00
N SER A 9 -1.85 9.80 7.09
CA SER A 9 -2.18 11.23 7.03
C SER A 9 -1.09 12.02 6.29
N LEU A 10 -1.50 12.90 5.37
CA LEU A 10 -0.59 13.81 4.66
C LEU A 10 -0.28 15.08 5.48
N ASP A 11 -0.94 15.23 6.61
CA ASP A 11 -0.68 16.31 7.56
C ASP A 11 0.58 15.98 8.39
N PRO A 12 1.65 16.77 8.30
CA PRO A 12 2.90 16.52 9.01
C PRO A 12 2.75 16.59 10.54
N GLU A 13 1.71 17.25 11.06
CA GLU A 13 1.44 17.28 12.49
C GLU A 13 0.84 15.96 13.01
N GLN A 14 0.26 15.16 12.13
CA GLN A 14 -0.39 13.89 12.46
C GLN A 14 0.46 12.67 12.11
N ASN A 15 1.31 12.79 11.11
CA ASN A 15 2.16 11.69 10.66
C ASN A 15 3.44 12.18 9.98
N VAL A 16 4.58 11.79 10.51
CA VAL A 16 5.90 12.03 9.92
C VAL A 16 6.40 10.71 9.34
N SER A 17 6.04 10.40 8.10
CA SER A 17 6.50 9.18 7.43
C SER A 17 6.98 9.45 6.00
N GLY A 18 7.99 8.69 5.57
CA GLY A 18 8.48 8.76 4.20
C GLY A 18 7.37 8.46 3.17
N VAL A 19 6.43 7.55 3.50
CA VAL A 19 5.28 7.25 2.62
C VAL A 19 4.41 8.48 2.40
N SER A 20 4.06 9.20 3.47
CA SER A 20 3.24 10.41 3.37
C SER A 20 3.93 11.50 2.56
N SER A 21 5.24 11.67 2.75
CA SER A 21 6.06 12.65 2.01
C SER A 21 6.09 12.34 0.52
N VAL A 22 6.34 11.09 0.14
CA VAL A 22 6.33 10.65 -1.27
C VAL A 22 4.96 10.83 -1.90
N VAL A 23 3.89 10.42 -1.23
CA VAL A 23 2.53 10.57 -1.75
C VAL A 23 2.14 12.03 -1.88
N LYS A 24 2.48 12.87 -0.90
CA LYS A 24 2.27 14.31 -0.98
C LYS A 24 3.00 14.91 -2.18
N PHE A 25 4.28 14.54 -2.37
CA PHE A 25 5.07 14.99 -3.52
C PHE A 25 4.41 14.60 -4.85
N ILE A 26 3.94 13.35 -4.99
CA ILE A 26 3.24 12.88 -6.19
C ILE A 26 2.00 13.74 -6.47
N ILE A 27 1.15 13.98 -5.46
CA ILE A 27 -0.07 14.77 -5.62
C ILE A 27 0.25 16.23 -5.98
N ASP A 28 1.26 16.81 -5.34
CA ASP A 28 1.61 18.21 -5.53
C ASP A 28 2.24 18.50 -6.91
N ASN A 29 2.94 17.51 -7.49
CA ASN A 29 3.67 17.67 -8.74
C ASN A 29 2.96 17.10 -9.99
N ASN A 30 1.85 16.37 -9.85
CA ASN A 30 1.09 15.80 -10.96
C ASN A 30 -0.34 16.37 -11.02
N LYS A 31 -0.47 17.63 -11.40
CA LYS A 31 -1.77 18.32 -11.44
C LYS A 31 -2.68 17.92 -12.61
N GLU A 32 -2.18 17.15 -13.56
CA GLU A 32 -2.95 16.63 -14.69
C GLU A 32 -3.99 15.57 -14.30
N HIS A 33 -3.88 15.04 -13.08
CA HIS A 33 -4.74 13.98 -12.58
C HIS A 33 -5.49 14.44 -11.34
N TYR A 34 -6.71 13.88 -11.15
CA TYR A 34 -7.48 14.11 -9.93
C TYR A 34 -7.16 13.01 -8.91
N TYR A 35 -6.58 13.40 -7.79
CA TYR A 35 -6.19 12.47 -6.72
C TYR A 35 -7.25 12.43 -5.62
N ILE A 36 -7.66 11.22 -5.26
CA ILE A 36 -8.51 10.93 -4.12
C ILE A 36 -7.63 10.24 -3.08
N HIS A 37 -7.20 11.00 -2.07
CA HIS A 37 -6.40 10.43 -0.98
C HIS A 37 -7.29 9.60 -0.04
N PHE A 38 -6.95 8.33 0.12
CA PHE A 38 -7.55 7.46 1.12
C PHE A 38 -6.58 7.25 2.27
N GLU A 39 -6.90 7.85 3.43
CA GLU A 39 -6.05 7.75 4.61
C GLU A 39 -6.06 6.34 5.16
N LEU A 40 -4.90 5.67 5.12
CA LEU A 40 -4.71 4.32 5.61
C LEU A 40 -3.37 4.21 6.32
N GLY A 41 -3.39 4.04 7.62
CA GLY A 41 -2.17 3.94 8.40
C GLY A 41 -2.41 4.22 9.88
N LYS A 42 -1.33 4.26 10.63
CA LYS A 42 -1.33 4.65 12.03
C LYS A 42 -0.97 6.14 12.12
N LYS A 43 -1.70 6.91 12.92
CA LYS A 43 -1.25 8.24 13.35
C LYS A 43 -0.18 8.08 14.44
N ASP A 44 0.76 9.00 14.52
CA ASP A 44 1.95 8.87 15.38
C ASP A 44 1.61 8.70 16.88
N ARG A 45 0.47 9.24 17.33
CA ARG A 45 0.04 9.19 18.74
C ARG A 45 -1.05 8.14 19.01
N GLU A 46 -1.43 7.31 18.04
CA GLU A 46 -2.47 6.30 18.25
C GLU A 46 -1.98 5.09 19.06
N ARG A 47 -2.81 4.62 19.98
CA ARG A 47 -2.59 3.36 20.68
C ARG A 47 -2.69 2.18 19.72
N GLY A 48 -1.83 1.18 19.88
CA GLY A 48 -1.87 -0.07 19.13
C GLY A 48 -2.83 -1.10 19.74
N GLY A 49 -2.86 -2.31 19.16
CA GLY A 49 -3.57 -3.46 19.72
C GLY A 49 -5.02 -3.61 19.25
N VAL A 50 -5.82 -4.30 20.05
CA VAL A 50 -7.20 -4.73 19.74
C VAL A 50 -8.14 -3.54 19.47
N PHE A 51 -7.85 -2.38 20.05
CA PHE A 51 -8.63 -1.14 19.83
C PHE A 51 -8.64 -0.67 18.39
N ARG A 52 -7.75 -1.18 17.54
CA ARG A 52 -7.67 -0.85 16.10
C ARG A 52 -8.64 -1.64 15.23
N LEU A 53 -9.33 -2.64 15.78
CA LEU A 53 -10.26 -3.46 15.00
C LEU A 53 -11.46 -2.65 14.49
N PHE A 54 -12.07 -1.81 15.33
CA PHE A 54 -13.18 -0.95 14.92
C PHE A 54 -12.80 0.08 13.85
N PRO A 55 -11.70 0.85 14.01
CA PRO A 55 -11.20 1.71 12.93
C PRO A 55 -10.92 0.95 11.63
N LEU A 56 -10.37 -0.26 11.71
CA LEU A 56 -10.10 -1.09 10.53
C LEU A 56 -11.40 -1.49 9.82
N LEU A 57 -12.42 -1.94 10.55
CA LEU A 57 -13.72 -2.30 9.96
C LEU A 57 -14.41 -1.09 9.32
N LYS A 58 -14.32 0.09 9.96
CA LYS A 58 -14.80 1.34 9.38
C LYS A 58 -14.05 1.67 8.09
N ALA A 59 -12.71 1.60 8.10
CA ALA A 59 -11.88 1.84 6.92
C ALA A 59 -12.21 0.86 5.78
N LEU A 60 -12.43 -0.42 6.06
CA LEU A 60 -12.83 -1.41 5.05
C LEU A 60 -14.19 -1.09 4.41
N ARG A 61 -15.16 -0.61 5.21
CA ARG A 61 -16.46 -0.17 4.68
C ARG A 61 -16.33 1.08 3.81
N GLN A 62 -15.56 2.07 4.25
CA GLN A 62 -15.29 3.30 3.51
C GLN A 62 -14.54 2.99 2.21
N TRP A 63 -13.54 2.12 2.26
CA TRP A 63 -12.81 1.65 1.09
C TRP A 63 -13.72 1.01 0.06
N ARG A 64 -14.54 0.05 0.51
CA ARG A 64 -15.52 -0.60 -0.37
C ARG A 64 -16.49 0.40 -1.02
N HIS A 65 -16.93 1.39 -0.27
CA HIS A 65 -17.81 2.44 -0.78
C HIS A 65 -17.11 3.29 -1.84
N LEU A 66 -15.90 3.77 -1.54
CA LEU A 66 -15.09 4.54 -2.46
C LEU A 66 -14.85 3.80 -3.79
N LEU A 67 -14.41 2.54 -3.73
CA LEU A 67 -14.17 1.74 -4.93
C LEU A 67 -15.44 1.58 -5.79
N LYS A 68 -16.62 1.46 -5.17
CA LYS A 68 -17.89 1.40 -5.89
C LYS A 68 -18.28 2.72 -6.54
N GLN A 69 -17.94 3.85 -5.92
CA GLN A 69 -18.25 5.17 -6.46
C GLN A 69 -17.30 5.58 -7.60
N THR A 70 -16.09 5.01 -7.63
CA THR A 70 -15.05 5.34 -8.60
C THR A 70 -14.52 4.13 -9.37
N PRO A 71 -15.38 3.35 -10.06
CA PRO A 71 -15.00 2.04 -10.62
C PRO A 71 -13.98 2.13 -11.77
N LYS A 72 -13.79 3.31 -12.35
CA LYS A 72 -12.83 3.55 -13.45
C LYS A 72 -11.51 4.16 -12.96
N ALA A 73 -11.38 4.48 -11.67
CA ALA A 73 -10.17 5.05 -11.12
C ALA A 73 -9.01 4.02 -11.15
N LEU A 74 -7.80 4.53 -11.31
CA LEU A 74 -6.57 3.78 -11.03
C LEU A 74 -6.30 3.83 -9.53
N VAL A 75 -5.99 2.69 -8.94
CA VAL A 75 -5.57 2.63 -7.53
C VAL A 75 -4.04 2.62 -7.46
N HIS A 76 -3.45 3.67 -6.88
CA HIS A 76 -2.05 3.72 -6.49
C HIS A 76 -1.95 3.32 -5.01
N TYR A 77 -1.58 2.08 -4.78
CA TYR A 77 -1.56 1.50 -3.43
C TYR A 77 -0.17 1.58 -2.81
N SER A 78 -0.01 2.34 -1.74
CA SER A 78 1.24 2.39 -0.96
C SER A 78 1.32 1.21 0.00
N PHE A 79 2.35 0.37 -0.16
CA PHE A 79 2.50 -0.89 0.56
C PHE A 79 3.81 -0.95 1.37
N PRO A 80 3.80 -0.57 2.65
CA PRO A 80 4.93 -0.79 3.55
C PRO A 80 4.95 -2.25 4.02
N LEU A 81 6.14 -2.89 3.97
CA LEU A 81 6.30 -4.31 4.33
C LEU A 81 6.56 -4.49 5.84
N SER A 82 5.60 -4.09 6.67
CA SER A 82 5.61 -4.33 8.11
C SER A 82 4.62 -5.43 8.51
N ALA A 83 4.79 -6.02 9.69
CA ALA A 83 3.96 -7.14 10.15
C ALA A 83 2.45 -6.83 10.15
N ALA A 84 2.07 -5.65 10.63
CA ALA A 84 0.66 -5.26 10.71
C ALA A 84 0.12 -4.80 9.33
N SER A 85 0.95 -4.10 8.54
CA SER A 85 0.53 -3.62 7.22
C SER A 85 0.32 -4.76 6.25
N VAL A 86 1.17 -5.78 6.23
CA VAL A 86 1.04 -6.93 5.33
C VAL A 86 -0.33 -7.60 5.47
N ILE A 87 -0.80 -7.82 6.69
CA ILE A 87 -2.12 -8.43 6.93
C ILE A 87 -3.25 -7.47 6.55
N ARG A 88 -3.17 -6.22 7.02
CA ARG A 88 -4.17 -5.19 6.74
C ARG A 88 -4.30 -4.93 5.25
N ASP A 89 -3.19 -4.58 4.61
CA ASP A 89 -3.16 -4.02 3.26
C ASP A 89 -3.48 -5.07 2.20
N SER A 90 -3.16 -6.35 2.47
CA SER A 90 -3.57 -7.45 1.59
C SER A 90 -5.09 -7.53 1.42
N LEU A 91 -5.87 -7.25 2.48
CA LEU A 91 -7.33 -7.24 2.42
C LEU A 91 -7.83 -6.09 1.51
N PHE A 92 -7.25 -4.89 1.64
CA PHE A 92 -7.61 -3.74 0.83
C PHE A 92 -7.28 -3.95 -0.66
N MET A 93 -6.07 -4.44 -0.96
CA MET A 93 -5.65 -4.76 -2.32
C MET A 93 -6.53 -5.86 -2.94
N TRP A 94 -6.89 -6.89 -2.17
CA TRP A 94 -7.78 -7.94 -2.64
C TRP A 94 -9.17 -7.40 -2.98
N MET A 95 -9.71 -6.42 -2.23
CA MET A 95 -10.97 -5.76 -2.56
C MET A 95 -10.91 -5.01 -3.89
N VAL A 96 -9.80 -4.32 -4.20
CA VAL A 96 -9.57 -3.66 -5.50
C VAL A 96 -9.62 -4.70 -6.62
N ARG A 97 -8.89 -5.79 -6.44
CA ARG A 97 -8.85 -6.92 -7.39
C ARG A 97 -10.21 -7.53 -7.64
N ARG A 98 -11.00 -7.76 -6.59
CA ARG A 98 -12.36 -8.31 -6.73
C ARG A 98 -13.30 -7.41 -7.51
N GLN A 99 -13.05 -6.12 -7.55
CA GLN A 99 -13.82 -5.17 -8.36
C GLN A 99 -13.30 -5.00 -9.79
N GLY A 100 -12.22 -5.72 -10.15
CA GLY A 100 -11.62 -5.64 -11.49
C GLY A 100 -10.95 -4.31 -11.80
N MET A 101 -10.65 -3.49 -10.78
CA MET A 101 -10.02 -2.19 -10.96
C MET A 101 -8.52 -2.32 -11.26
N LYS A 102 -7.99 -1.37 -12.01
CA LYS A 102 -6.55 -1.24 -12.25
C LYS A 102 -5.85 -0.78 -10.97
N MET A 103 -4.71 -1.38 -10.66
CA MET A 103 -3.93 -1.07 -9.47
C MET A 103 -2.44 -1.11 -9.78
N ILE A 104 -1.70 -0.16 -9.23
CA ILE A 104 -0.25 -0.15 -9.12
C ILE A 104 0.08 -0.23 -7.63
N VAL A 105 1.01 -1.09 -7.25
CA VAL A 105 1.42 -1.24 -5.86
C VAL A 105 2.83 -0.66 -5.69
N HIS A 106 2.92 0.43 -4.93
CA HIS A 106 4.18 1.07 -4.60
C HIS A 106 4.69 0.53 -3.26
N VAL A 107 5.76 -0.24 -3.30
CA VAL A 107 6.40 -0.83 -2.13
C VAL A 107 7.30 0.23 -1.49
N HIS A 108 7.06 0.53 -0.23
CA HIS A 108 7.81 1.55 0.53
C HIS A 108 8.77 0.93 1.55
N GLY A 109 9.60 0.00 1.10
CA GLY A 109 10.54 -0.67 1.98
C GLY A 109 9.86 -1.46 3.10
N GLY A 110 10.59 -1.72 4.17
CA GLY A 110 10.08 -2.31 5.39
C GLY A 110 10.85 -3.54 5.86
N LEU A 111 10.53 -3.95 7.10
CA LEU A 111 11.22 -5.01 7.81
C LEU A 111 11.41 -6.31 7.00
N TYR A 112 10.40 -6.69 6.21
CA TYR A 112 10.43 -7.98 5.52
C TYR A 112 11.29 -8.02 4.25
N LEU A 113 11.84 -6.89 3.81
CA LEU A 113 12.88 -6.90 2.78
C LEU A 113 14.23 -7.38 3.37
N THR A 114 14.56 -6.95 4.59
CA THR A 114 15.85 -7.21 5.24
C THR A 114 15.82 -8.40 6.19
N ALA A 115 14.65 -8.78 6.71
CA ALA A 115 14.55 -9.86 7.70
C ALA A 115 14.87 -11.23 7.07
N ASP A 116 15.74 -12.00 7.75
CA ASP A 116 16.04 -13.40 7.39
C ASP A 116 14.86 -14.31 7.69
N ASN A 117 14.17 -14.06 8.78
CA ASN A 117 13.03 -14.84 9.23
C ASN A 117 11.73 -14.05 9.16
N ILE A 118 10.84 -14.48 8.25
CA ILE A 118 9.49 -13.94 8.14
C ILE A 118 8.52 -14.99 8.70
N PRO A 119 7.64 -14.64 9.64
CA PRO A 119 6.64 -15.57 10.15
C PRO A 119 5.84 -16.20 9.01
N TRP A 120 5.51 -17.47 9.15
CA TRP A 120 4.88 -18.27 8.09
C TRP A 120 3.64 -17.60 7.47
N LEU A 121 2.75 -17.08 8.30
CA LEU A 121 1.52 -16.42 7.83
C LEU A 121 1.83 -15.22 6.93
N GLN A 122 2.73 -14.32 7.36
CA GLN A 122 3.10 -13.14 6.59
C GLN A 122 3.82 -13.53 5.30
N ARG A 123 4.67 -14.56 5.34
CA ARG A 123 5.34 -15.09 4.14
C ARG A 123 4.32 -15.60 3.12
N CYS A 124 3.31 -16.36 3.55
CA CYS A 124 2.24 -16.83 2.67
C CYS A 124 1.44 -15.67 2.07
N ILE A 125 1.08 -14.67 2.88
CA ILE A 125 0.36 -13.48 2.42
C ILE A 125 1.21 -12.71 1.40
N LEU A 126 2.48 -12.46 1.68
CA LEU A 126 3.39 -11.75 0.77
C LEU A 126 3.54 -12.47 -0.56
N LYS A 127 3.77 -13.79 -0.56
CA LYS A 127 3.81 -14.58 -1.80
C LYS A 127 2.51 -14.45 -2.60
N LYS A 128 1.36 -14.47 -1.94
CA LYS A 128 0.06 -14.30 -2.59
C LYS A 128 -0.16 -12.88 -3.12
N VAL A 129 0.28 -11.85 -2.38
CA VAL A 129 0.23 -10.46 -2.84
C VAL A 129 1.11 -10.27 -4.06
N PHE A 130 2.39 -10.66 -4.00
CA PHE A 130 3.33 -10.51 -5.10
C PHE A 130 3.06 -11.41 -6.31
N SER A 131 2.18 -12.41 -6.18
CA SER A 131 1.68 -13.18 -7.32
C SER A 131 0.49 -12.53 -8.04
N MET A 132 -0.02 -11.40 -7.56
CA MET A 132 -1.10 -10.68 -8.25
C MET A 132 -0.61 -10.16 -9.60
N PRO A 133 -1.42 -10.25 -10.68
CA PRO A 133 -1.06 -9.70 -11.99
C PRO A 133 -1.29 -8.17 -12.00
N VAL A 134 -0.48 -7.46 -11.24
CA VAL A 134 -0.44 -5.99 -11.14
C VAL A 134 1.00 -5.54 -11.11
N PRO A 135 1.34 -4.36 -11.65
CA PRO A 135 2.68 -3.82 -11.55
C PRO A 135 3.02 -3.43 -10.11
N PHE A 136 4.20 -3.84 -9.68
CA PHE A 136 4.82 -3.42 -8.43
C PHE A 136 5.96 -2.47 -8.72
N VAL A 137 6.08 -1.43 -7.91
CA VAL A 137 7.16 -0.44 -7.98
C VAL A 137 7.88 -0.43 -6.64
N ALA A 138 9.20 -0.56 -6.67
CA ALA A 138 10.07 -0.50 -5.49
C ALA A 138 11.01 0.70 -5.57
N LEU A 139 11.63 1.08 -4.46
CA LEU A 139 12.46 2.29 -4.36
C LEU A 139 13.87 2.10 -4.92
N SER A 140 14.32 0.85 -5.11
CA SER A 140 15.65 0.54 -5.62
C SER A 140 15.70 -0.79 -6.35
N ASN A 141 16.75 -1.00 -7.17
CA ASN A 141 17.00 -2.28 -7.83
C ASN A 141 17.27 -3.40 -6.82
N THR A 142 17.95 -3.11 -5.73
CA THR A 142 18.19 -4.09 -4.64
C THR A 142 16.87 -4.59 -4.03
N GLU A 143 15.90 -3.70 -3.85
CA GLU A 143 14.56 -4.09 -3.37
C GLU A 143 13.82 -4.93 -4.42
N VAL A 144 13.92 -4.58 -5.71
CA VAL A 144 13.35 -5.38 -6.81
C VAL A 144 13.89 -6.81 -6.77
N ASP A 145 15.21 -6.98 -6.68
CA ASP A 145 15.85 -8.30 -6.64
C ASP A 145 15.40 -9.07 -5.40
N THR A 146 15.41 -8.43 -4.23
CA THR A 146 14.92 -9.02 -2.98
C THR A 146 13.46 -9.48 -3.07
N ILE A 147 12.59 -8.68 -3.67
CA ILE A 147 11.17 -9.01 -3.83
C ILE A 147 10.99 -10.21 -4.76
N LYS A 148 11.73 -10.25 -5.86
CA LYS A 148 11.72 -11.39 -6.79
C LYS A 148 12.20 -12.66 -6.13
N ASP A 149 13.33 -12.62 -5.43
CA ASP A 149 13.96 -13.78 -4.81
C ASP A 149 13.15 -14.32 -3.62
N LYS A 150 12.72 -13.43 -2.70
CA LYS A 150 12.01 -13.86 -1.49
C LYS A 150 10.55 -14.23 -1.73
N PHE A 151 9.88 -13.53 -2.65
CA PHE A 151 8.42 -13.64 -2.80
C PHE A 151 7.95 -14.10 -4.19
N GLY A 152 8.87 -14.20 -5.17
CA GLY A 152 8.56 -14.71 -6.51
C GLY A 152 7.73 -13.75 -7.37
N ALA A 153 7.86 -12.45 -7.15
CA ALA A 153 7.15 -11.45 -7.95
C ALA A 153 7.66 -11.42 -9.40
N LYS A 154 6.75 -11.28 -10.36
CA LYS A 154 7.08 -11.31 -11.80
C LYS A 154 7.20 -9.92 -12.40
N ASP A 155 6.30 -9.01 -12.02
CA ASP A 155 6.19 -7.66 -12.57
C ASP A 155 6.58 -6.65 -11.48
N VAL A 156 7.89 -6.45 -11.31
CA VAL A 156 8.46 -5.49 -10.34
C VAL A 156 9.51 -4.67 -11.05
N SER A 157 9.39 -3.36 -10.94
CA SER A 157 10.34 -2.36 -11.44
C SER A 157 10.80 -1.42 -10.33
N SER A 158 11.95 -0.80 -10.51
CA SER A 158 12.42 0.25 -9.61
C SER A 158 11.99 1.63 -10.09
N LEU A 159 11.60 2.47 -9.16
CA LEU A 159 11.47 3.91 -9.35
C LEU A 159 12.39 4.57 -8.32
N PRO A 160 13.65 4.83 -8.68
CA PRO A 160 14.58 5.48 -7.76
C PRO A 160 14.09 6.90 -7.45
N ASN A 161 14.19 7.26 -6.19
CA ASN A 161 13.92 8.62 -5.69
C ASN A 161 15.02 9.59 -6.11
#